data_3a77bf62ed77aa0136cbcc86d5a954e0
#
_entry.id   3a77bf62ed77aa0136cbcc86d5a954e0
#
_cell.length_a   1.000
_cell.length_b   1.000
_cell.length_c   1.000
_cell.angle_alpha   90.00
_cell.angle_beta   90.00
_cell.angle_gamma   90.00
#
_symmetry.space_group_name_H-M   'P 1'
#
loop_
_entity.id
_entity.type
_entity.pdbx_description
1 polymer ?
#
loop_
_entity_poly.entity_id
_entity_poly.type
_entity_poly.pdbx_seq_one_letter_code
_entity_poly.pdbx_strand_id
1 'polypeptide(L)'
;MLWIIAEDLSPDLGVSGTPQARTPRLDRLAEEGMRFTRAFTPSPVCSPSRSALMTGVYPQVIGAQDHRSHRPGDPSPHPWPLPDSIQLLTDWMRQAGYFTANVQHFPDGIRAAGASLRGSGKTDWNFTYAGTPFDTKRWSDLEENQPFFAQVNFYETHRGGAWEDAQETVDRPADPDRVELPPYYPDHPVVRRQWAEYLNTLSVLDEKVGAVLDLLEKEGLDENTVVVFMSDHGRAMVRAKQWPYDSGLRVPLLVHWPDGLDAPAGYRNGAVTDRLVSTLDVTATTMAFGDVPRPQQKTQGRVLFGPQKGPPRLWVFGGRDRGDETVDRMRTVRSRRFRYIRNFHPERPYLQTNRYKQARYPTLWAMKKLHTEGELNEVQARFLAEERPEEELYDLAKDPHETTNLADSSAYQAILEQMRGRLDQWLRRIGDTDPAPVDSAVVRHYRERMQRLFGERVEQRRERWDLPANE
;
A
#
# COMPACT_ATOMS: atom_id res chain seq x y z
N MET A 1 15.38 -14.34 -6.29
CA MET A 1 14.39 -13.75 -5.35
C MET A 1 13.17 -13.30 -6.12
N LEU A 2 11.97 -13.59 -5.61
CA LEU A 2 10.68 -13.25 -6.22
C LEU A 2 9.85 -12.37 -5.27
N TRP A 3 9.46 -11.17 -5.72
CA TRP A 3 8.47 -10.34 -5.06
C TRP A 3 7.11 -10.54 -5.72
N ILE A 4 6.09 -10.83 -4.95
CA ILE A 4 4.69 -10.85 -5.37
C ILE A 4 4.00 -9.69 -4.68
N ILE A 5 3.55 -8.70 -5.46
CA ILE A 5 3.04 -7.43 -4.94
C ILE A 5 1.55 -7.32 -5.31
N ALA A 6 0.69 -7.35 -4.30
CA ALA A 6 -0.72 -6.98 -4.45
C ALA A 6 -0.89 -5.46 -4.48
N GLU A 7 -1.91 -4.97 -5.15
CA GLU A 7 -2.34 -3.57 -5.08
C GLU A 7 -3.42 -3.40 -4.01
N ASP A 8 -3.44 -2.27 -3.32
CA ASP A 8 -4.55 -1.84 -2.46
C ASP A 8 -5.01 -2.91 -1.43
N LEU A 9 -4.08 -3.60 -0.74
CA LEU A 9 -4.39 -4.69 0.19
C LEU A 9 -3.90 -4.40 1.61
N SER A 10 -4.83 -4.28 2.56
CA SER A 10 -4.51 -4.33 4.00
C SER A 10 -4.28 -5.80 4.43
N PRO A 11 -3.77 -6.08 5.64
CA PRO A 11 -3.51 -7.46 6.07
C PRO A 11 -4.79 -8.25 6.40
N ASP A 12 -5.80 -8.17 5.53
CA ASP A 12 -7.13 -8.76 5.69
C ASP A 12 -7.17 -10.20 5.13
N LEU A 13 -6.14 -11.02 5.46
CA LEU A 13 -6.02 -12.42 5.05
C LEU A 13 -6.72 -13.37 6.04
N GLY A 14 -7.00 -14.61 5.62
CA GLY A 14 -7.54 -15.65 6.49
C GLY A 14 -6.66 -15.91 7.69
N VAL A 15 -5.35 -16.08 7.48
CA VAL A 15 -4.33 -16.25 8.55
C VAL A 15 -4.25 -15.07 9.53
N SER A 16 -4.78 -13.92 9.15
CA SER A 16 -4.88 -12.74 10.03
C SER A 16 -6.17 -12.71 10.87
N GLY A 17 -7.05 -13.70 10.69
CA GLY A 17 -8.32 -13.80 11.40
C GLY A 17 -9.44 -12.96 10.78
N THR A 18 -9.32 -12.52 9.52
CA THR A 18 -10.37 -11.74 8.84
C THR A 18 -11.56 -12.66 8.50
N PRO A 19 -12.76 -12.41 9.06
CA PRO A 19 -13.92 -13.23 8.79
C PRO A 19 -14.25 -13.27 7.28
N GLN A 20 -14.52 -14.46 6.78
CA GLN A 20 -14.85 -14.74 5.39
C GLN A 20 -13.75 -14.43 4.35
N ALA A 21 -12.56 -13.95 4.73
CA ALA A 21 -11.43 -13.92 3.84
C ALA A 21 -11.00 -15.35 3.49
N ARG A 22 -10.90 -15.66 2.21
CA ARG A 22 -10.51 -17.00 1.73
C ARG A 22 -9.22 -16.90 0.96
N THR A 23 -8.13 -17.17 1.66
CA THR A 23 -6.77 -17.01 1.15
C THR A 23 -5.88 -18.20 1.48
N PRO A 24 -6.33 -19.47 1.16
CA PRO A 24 -5.65 -20.68 1.60
C PRO A 24 -4.20 -20.79 1.10
N ARG A 25 -3.88 -20.23 -0.08
CA ARG A 25 -2.52 -20.27 -0.64
C ARG A 25 -1.60 -19.27 0.08
N LEU A 26 -2.09 -18.06 0.36
CA LEU A 26 -1.38 -17.05 1.16
C LEU A 26 -1.30 -17.46 2.62
N ASP A 27 -2.32 -18.11 3.16
CA ASP A 27 -2.32 -18.62 4.53
C ASP A 27 -1.25 -19.72 4.69
N ARG A 28 -1.14 -20.64 3.73
CA ARG A 28 -0.07 -21.64 3.67
C ARG A 28 1.30 -20.98 3.55
N LEU A 29 1.47 -20.01 2.65
CA LEU A 29 2.74 -19.26 2.52
C LEU A 29 3.14 -18.58 3.84
N ALA A 30 2.16 -18.10 4.62
CA ALA A 30 2.38 -17.50 5.93
C ALA A 30 2.74 -18.53 7.02
N GLU A 31 2.19 -19.73 6.94
CA GLU A 31 2.46 -20.85 7.86
C GLU A 31 3.83 -21.49 7.62
N GLU A 32 4.23 -21.62 6.36
CA GLU A 32 5.53 -22.14 5.94
C GLU A 32 6.65 -21.09 6.02
N GLY A 33 6.32 -19.82 5.88
CA GLY A 33 7.26 -18.71 5.92
C GLY A 33 7.29 -17.96 7.25
N MET A 34 7.75 -16.72 7.21
CA MET A 34 7.72 -15.78 8.33
C MET A 34 6.72 -14.66 8.06
N ARG A 35 5.74 -14.49 8.96
CA ARG A 35 4.70 -13.46 8.87
C ARG A 35 5.01 -12.28 9.76
N PHE A 36 4.94 -11.07 9.18
CA PHE A 36 5.08 -9.80 9.89
C PHE A 36 3.69 -9.17 10.11
N THR A 37 3.29 -9.03 11.36
CA THR A 37 1.98 -8.48 11.70
C THR A 37 1.95 -6.95 11.72
N ARG A 38 3.11 -6.29 11.66
CA ARG A 38 3.27 -4.83 11.72
C ARG A 38 4.23 -4.30 10.67
N ALA A 39 3.92 -4.59 9.40
CA ALA A 39 4.60 -4.02 8.25
C ALA A 39 3.83 -2.82 7.71
N PHE A 40 4.54 -1.73 7.37
CA PHE A 40 3.96 -0.46 6.97
C PHE A 40 4.65 0.11 5.74
N THR A 41 3.86 0.66 4.83
CA THR A 41 4.35 1.46 3.72
C THR A 41 4.57 2.92 4.14
N PRO A 42 5.49 3.66 3.49
CA PRO A 42 5.71 5.07 3.82
C PRO A 42 4.62 6.01 3.26
N SER A 43 3.75 5.53 2.38
CA SER A 43 2.65 6.32 1.82
C SER A 43 1.42 5.44 1.57
N PRO A 44 0.20 5.90 1.88
CA PRO A 44 -1.04 5.14 1.69
C PRO A 44 -1.58 5.22 0.26
N VAL A 45 -0.71 5.36 -0.74
CA VAL A 45 -1.10 5.45 -2.15
C VAL A 45 -0.02 4.94 -3.09
N CYS A 46 -0.44 4.36 -4.23
CA CYS A 46 0.39 3.56 -5.14
C CYS A 46 1.74 4.20 -5.50
N SER A 47 1.74 5.31 -6.23
CA SER A 47 2.97 5.80 -6.86
C SER A 47 4.02 6.30 -5.86
N PRO A 48 3.71 7.03 -4.77
CA PRO A 48 4.70 7.33 -3.74
C PRO A 48 5.24 6.08 -3.04
N SER A 49 4.36 5.12 -2.70
CA SER A 49 4.78 3.89 -2.05
C SER A 49 5.69 3.05 -2.94
N ARG A 50 5.32 2.87 -4.22
CA ARG A 50 6.12 2.11 -5.20
C ARG A 50 7.44 2.80 -5.55
N SER A 51 7.46 4.13 -5.57
CA SER A 51 8.71 4.91 -5.72
C SER A 51 9.65 4.64 -4.55
N ALA A 52 9.12 4.67 -3.33
CA ALA A 52 9.90 4.39 -2.12
C ALA A 52 10.40 2.93 -2.08
N LEU A 53 9.55 1.97 -2.46
CA LEU A 53 9.90 0.56 -2.50
C LEU A 53 11.06 0.30 -3.47
N MET A 54 11.03 0.91 -4.65
CA MET A 54 12.06 0.68 -5.68
C MET A 54 13.38 1.43 -5.41
N THR A 55 13.35 2.52 -4.66
CA THR A 55 14.54 3.34 -4.37
C THR A 55 15.12 3.11 -2.98
N GLY A 56 14.36 2.52 -2.06
CA GLY A 56 14.77 2.33 -0.66
C GLY A 56 14.79 3.61 0.17
N VAL A 57 14.20 4.73 -0.32
CA VAL A 57 14.12 6.02 0.39
C VAL A 57 12.68 6.52 0.50
N TYR A 58 12.40 7.37 1.50
CA TYR A 58 11.08 8.00 1.61
C TYR A 58 10.76 8.85 0.38
N PRO A 59 9.49 8.86 -0.10
CA PRO A 59 9.13 9.56 -1.33
C PRO A 59 9.40 11.07 -1.26
N GLN A 60 9.35 11.69 -0.08
CA GLN A 60 9.67 13.10 0.13
C GLN A 60 11.13 13.44 -0.18
N VAL A 61 12.06 12.50 0.00
CA VAL A 61 13.50 12.71 -0.27
C VAL A 61 13.79 12.89 -1.76
N ILE A 62 12.95 12.31 -2.61
CA ILE A 62 13.12 12.30 -4.07
C ILE A 62 12.01 13.10 -4.79
N GLY A 63 11.22 13.88 -4.07
CA GLY A 63 10.12 14.64 -4.66
C GLY A 63 8.95 13.80 -5.19
N ALA A 64 8.85 12.53 -4.77
CA ALA A 64 7.88 11.57 -5.29
C ALA A 64 6.64 11.40 -4.40
N GLN A 65 6.36 12.34 -3.49
CA GLN A 65 5.30 12.26 -2.48
C GLN A 65 3.89 12.46 -3.04
N ASP A 66 3.75 13.15 -4.18
CA ASP A 66 2.47 13.42 -4.81
C ASP A 66 2.02 12.26 -5.71
N HIS A 67 0.74 11.89 -5.62
CA HIS A 67 0.22 10.80 -6.42
C HIS A 67 0.19 11.14 -7.91
N ARG A 68 0.84 10.30 -8.73
CA ARG A 68 0.90 10.37 -10.20
C ARG A 68 1.48 11.67 -10.77
N SER A 69 2.46 12.27 -10.08
CA SER A 69 3.01 13.55 -10.49
C SER A 69 3.90 13.53 -11.73
N HIS A 70 4.33 12.36 -12.24
CA HIS A 70 5.41 12.27 -13.24
C HIS A 70 5.14 11.26 -14.35
N ARG A 71 3.89 11.10 -14.75
CA ARG A 71 3.57 10.22 -15.88
C ARG A 71 3.91 10.85 -17.21
N PRO A 72 4.45 10.08 -18.17
CA PRO A 72 4.58 10.56 -19.55
C PRO A 72 3.25 11.11 -20.09
N GLY A 73 3.29 12.32 -20.65
CA GLY A 73 2.08 13.03 -21.11
C GLY A 73 1.32 13.78 -20.02
N ASP A 74 1.76 13.74 -18.79
CA ASP A 74 1.33 14.66 -17.75
C ASP A 74 1.93 16.05 -18.04
N PRO A 75 1.15 17.14 -18.11
CA PRO A 75 1.65 18.48 -18.31
C PRO A 75 2.27 19.07 -17.05
N SER A 76 2.60 18.25 -16.04
CA SER A 76 3.42 18.72 -14.94
C SER A 76 4.66 19.37 -15.54
N PRO A 77 4.92 20.66 -15.26
CA PRO A 77 5.99 21.41 -15.93
C PRO A 77 7.39 20.89 -15.59
N HIS A 78 7.50 19.90 -14.75
CA HIS A 78 8.76 19.35 -14.26
C HIS A 78 8.87 17.86 -14.54
N PRO A 79 9.68 17.44 -15.52
CA PRO A 79 10.21 16.10 -15.49
C PRO A 79 11.03 16.00 -14.20
N TRP A 80 10.59 15.16 -13.28
CA TRP A 80 11.36 14.88 -12.07
C TRP A 80 12.30 13.72 -12.38
N PRO A 81 13.53 13.96 -12.82
CA PRO A 81 14.47 12.88 -12.91
C PRO A 81 14.71 12.32 -11.52
N LEU A 82 14.91 11.03 -11.44
CA LEU A 82 15.47 10.44 -10.24
C LEU A 82 16.80 11.15 -9.95
N PRO A 83 17.06 11.64 -8.74
CA PRO A 83 18.35 12.29 -8.43
C PRO A 83 19.52 11.36 -8.77
N ASP A 84 20.59 11.86 -9.36
CA ASP A 84 21.76 11.06 -9.77
C ASP A 84 22.38 10.24 -8.64
N SER A 85 22.20 10.68 -7.39
CA SER A 85 22.65 9.97 -6.19
C SER A 85 21.76 8.78 -5.81
N ILE A 86 20.64 8.56 -6.48
CA ILE A 86 19.64 7.53 -6.20
C ILE A 86 19.53 6.59 -7.41
N GLN A 87 19.74 5.31 -7.17
CA GLN A 87 19.56 4.25 -8.16
C GLN A 87 18.36 3.38 -7.80
N LEU A 88 17.81 2.69 -8.76
CA LEU A 88 16.76 1.70 -8.56
C LEU A 88 17.33 0.42 -7.91
N LEU A 89 16.51 -0.27 -7.17
CA LEU A 89 16.83 -1.61 -6.68
C LEU A 89 17.31 -2.53 -7.84
N THR A 90 16.66 -2.43 -9.00
CA THR A 90 17.03 -3.23 -10.18
C THR A 90 18.44 -2.91 -10.70
N ASP A 91 18.88 -1.65 -10.62
CA ASP A 91 20.24 -1.29 -11.01
C ASP A 91 21.27 -1.91 -10.07
N TRP A 92 21.00 -1.86 -8.77
CA TRP A 92 21.83 -2.49 -7.76
C TRP A 92 21.89 -4.01 -7.93
N MET A 93 20.75 -4.65 -8.18
CA MET A 93 20.70 -6.10 -8.40
C MET A 93 21.46 -6.50 -9.66
N ARG A 94 21.36 -5.75 -10.76
CA ARG A 94 22.15 -6.00 -11.97
C ARG A 94 23.65 -5.83 -11.73
N GLN A 95 24.06 -4.82 -10.97
CA GLN A 95 25.48 -4.63 -10.59
C GLN A 95 26.02 -5.81 -9.77
N ALA A 96 25.15 -6.50 -9.04
CA ALA A 96 25.46 -7.72 -8.31
C ALA A 96 25.33 -9.01 -9.17
N GLY A 97 25.09 -8.86 -10.49
CA GLY A 97 25.00 -9.99 -11.41
C GLY A 97 23.61 -10.64 -11.52
N TYR A 98 22.57 -10.03 -10.95
CA TYR A 98 21.22 -10.56 -11.05
C TYR A 98 20.54 -10.13 -12.35
N PHE A 99 19.89 -11.08 -13.01
CA PHE A 99 18.92 -10.79 -14.07
C PHE A 99 17.62 -10.23 -13.46
N THR A 100 17.03 -9.18 -14.06
CA THR A 100 15.90 -8.48 -13.45
C THR A 100 14.63 -8.62 -14.28
N ALA A 101 13.49 -8.92 -13.62
CA ALA A 101 12.23 -9.12 -14.31
C ALA A 101 11.06 -8.37 -13.65
N ASN A 102 10.18 -7.79 -14.51
CA ASN A 102 8.85 -7.35 -14.12
C ASN A 102 7.82 -8.20 -14.87
N VAL A 103 7.52 -9.37 -14.32
CA VAL A 103 6.79 -10.42 -15.01
C VAL A 103 5.36 -10.02 -15.33
N GLN A 104 5.01 -10.08 -16.61
CA GLN A 104 3.67 -9.84 -17.15
C GLN A 104 3.15 -11.08 -17.89
N HIS A 105 4.05 -11.83 -18.49
CA HIS A 105 3.75 -12.97 -19.36
C HIS A 105 4.24 -14.26 -18.71
N PHE A 106 3.32 -15.18 -18.50
CA PHE A 106 3.56 -16.52 -18.02
C PHE A 106 3.49 -17.52 -19.17
N PRO A 107 4.03 -18.75 -19.05
CA PRO A 107 3.89 -19.78 -20.05
C PRO A 107 2.43 -20.08 -20.39
N ASP A 108 2.19 -20.47 -21.66
CA ASP A 108 0.87 -20.82 -22.12
C ASP A 108 0.27 -21.97 -21.28
N GLY A 109 -1.03 -21.91 -21.05
CA GLY A 109 -1.75 -22.94 -20.26
C GLY A 109 -1.76 -22.70 -18.76
N ILE A 110 -0.96 -21.78 -18.21
CA ILE A 110 -1.07 -21.41 -16.80
C ILE A 110 -2.31 -20.54 -16.58
N ARG A 111 -3.22 -21.00 -15.73
CA ARG A 111 -4.50 -20.35 -15.46
C ARG A 111 -4.73 -20.18 -13.97
N ALA A 112 -5.46 -19.13 -13.61
CA ALA A 112 -5.97 -18.89 -12.25
C ALA A 112 -7.27 -18.10 -12.35
N ALA A 113 -8.22 -18.35 -11.46
CA ALA A 113 -9.52 -17.70 -11.42
C ALA A 113 -10.21 -17.64 -12.80
N GLY A 114 -10.22 -18.78 -13.49
CA GLY A 114 -10.88 -18.93 -14.79
C GLY A 114 -10.19 -18.29 -15.98
N ALA A 115 -9.07 -17.55 -15.80
CA ALA A 115 -8.37 -16.83 -16.86
C ALA A 115 -6.89 -17.23 -16.98
N SER A 116 -6.24 -16.89 -18.11
CA SER A 116 -4.79 -17.03 -18.26
C SER A 116 -4.07 -16.13 -17.25
N LEU A 117 -3.05 -16.70 -16.58
CA LEU A 117 -2.27 -15.96 -15.61
C LEU A 117 -1.50 -14.81 -16.25
N ARG A 118 -1.65 -13.62 -15.72
CA ARG A 118 -0.94 -12.42 -16.15
C ARG A 118 -0.60 -11.53 -14.98
N GLY A 119 0.60 -10.98 -14.98
CA GLY A 119 0.99 -9.88 -14.10
C GLY A 119 0.61 -8.53 -14.73
N SER A 120 0.28 -7.55 -13.90
CA SER A 120 -0.05 -6.20 -14.38
C SER A 120 1.16 -5.43 -14.92
N GLY A 121 2.36 -5.79 -14.49
CA GLY A 121 3.60 -5.10 -14.82
C GLY A 121 3.67 -3.67 -14.30
N LYS A 122 2.80 -3.29 -13.38
CA LYS A 122 2.70 -1.93 -12.87
C LYS A 122 3.98 -1.52 -12.13
N THR A 123 4.58 -0.43 -12.57
CA THR A 123 5.67 0.28 -11.86
C THR A 123 5.14 1.50 -11.12
N ASP A 124 4.38 2.34 -11.79
CA ASP A 124 3.68 3.55 -11.28
C ASP A 124 4.59 4.47 -10.44
N TRP A 125 5.84 4.64 -10.82
CA TRP A 125 6.79 5.50 -10.10
C TRP A 125 6.53 6.98 -10.38
N ASN A 126 6.81 7.84 -9.40
CA ASN A 126 6.70 9.29 -9.50
C ASN A 126 8.05 9.96 -9.86
N PHE A 127 8.77 9.37 -10.77
CA PHE A 127 10.00 9.93 -11.33
C PHE A 127 10.20 9.43 -12.76
N THR A 128 10.96 10.17 -13.55
CA THR A 128 11.42 9.72 -14.86
C THR A 128 12.73 8.95 -14.70
N TYR A 129 12.84 7.86 -15.42
CA TYR A 129 14.03 7.01 -15.46
C TYR A 129 14.47 6.79 -16.91
N ALA A 130 15.71 7.15 -17.21
CA ALA A 130 16.21 7.14 -18.59
C ALA A 130 16.69 5.75 -19.08
N GLY A 131 16.78 4.77 -18.18
CA GLY A 131 17.25 3.42 -18.49
C GLY A 131 16.13 2.42 -18.75
N THR A 132 16.52 1.16 -18.96
CA THR A 132 15.62 0.00 -18.97
C THR A 132 15.59 -0.59 -17.56
N PRO A 133 14.49 -0.41 -16.81
CA PRO A 133 14.47 -0.77 -15.38
C PRO A 133 14.49 -2.29 -15.13
N PHE A 134 14.08 -3.11 -16.10
CA PHE A 134 14.06 -4.57 -16.04
C PHE A 134 14.53 -5.18 -17.36
N ASP A 135 15.22 -6.31 -17.29
CA ASP A 135 15.75 -7.00 -18.46
C ASP A 135 14.65 -7.73 -19.24
N THR A 136 13.63 -8.26 -18.54
CA THR A 136 12.51 -8.96 -19.17
C THR A 136 11.16 -8.69 -18.52
N LYS A 137 10.09 -9.10 -19.24
CA LYS A 137 8.70 -9.17 -18.76
C LYS A 137 8.15 -10.60 -18.76
N ARG A 138 8.97 -11.58 -19.09
CA ARG A 138 8.57 -12.97 -19.32
C ARG A 138 9.08 -13.86 -18.20
N TRP A 139 8.19 -14.70 -17.68
CA TRP A 139 8.53 -15.72 -16.70
C TRP A 139 9.53 -16.75 -17.26
N SER A 140 9.32 -17.17 -18.51
CA SER A 140 10.16 -18.19 -19.19
C SER A 140 11.65 -17.84 -19.28
N ASP A 141 12.01 -16.60 -19.05
CA ASP A 141 13.41 -16.17 -19.15
C ASP A 141 14.15 -16.35 -17.80
N LEU A 142 13.45 -16.72 -16.70
CA LEU A 142 14.02 -16.77 -15.34
C LEU A 142 14.90 -18.00 -15.13
N GLU A 143 14.51 -19.17 -15.64
CA GLU A 143 15.23 -20.42 -15.44
C GLU A 143 16.66 -20.35 -15.99
N GLU A 144 16.82 -19.83 -17.21
CA GLU A 144 18.11 -19.73 -17.89
C GLU A 144 18.98 -18.56 -17.38
N ASN A 145 18.40 -17.60 -16.66
CA ASN A 145 19.06 -16.36 -16.23
C ASN A 145 19.11 -16.25 -14.70
N GLN A 146 19.72 -17.22 -14.04
CA GLN A 146 19.96 -17.18 -12.59
C GLN A 146 21.36 -16.63 -12.27
N PRO A 147 21.54 -15.90 -11.15
CA PRO A 147 20.49 -15.53 -10.19
C PRO A 147 19.56 -14.43 -10.70
N PHE A 148 18.30 -14.44 -10.31
CA PHE A 148 17.35 -13.42 -10.73
C PHE A 148 16.74 -12.64 -9.56
N PHE A 149 16.33 -11.39 -9.83
CA PHE A 149 15.39 -10.60 -9.06
C PHE A 149 14.16 -10.34 -9.92
N ALA A 150 13.04 -10.94 -9.56
CA ALA A 150 11.77 -10.80 -10.27
C ALA A 150 10.70 -10.19 -9.40
N GLN A 151 9.82 -9.38 -9.99
CA GLN A 151 8.56 -8.97 -9.37
C GLN A 151 7.38 -9.37 -10.25
N VAL A 152 6.30 -9.80 -9.60
CA VAL A 152 4.96 -10.00 -10.18
C VAL A 152 4.01 -9.06 -9.48
N ASN A 153 3.24 -8.26 -10.24
CA ASN A 153 2.27 -7.32 -9.69
C ASN A 153 0.86 -7.78 -10.05
N PHE A 154 -0.03 -7.87 -9.05
CA PHE A 154 -1.43 -8.22 -9.21
C PHE A 154 -2.35 -7.06 -8.82
N TYR A 155 -3.40 -6.81 -9.62
CA TYR A 155 -4.29 -5.66 -9.49
C TYR A 155 -5.71 -6.02 -9.02
N GLU A 156 -5.98 -7.26 -8.67
CA GLU A 156 -7.32 -7.77 -8.35
C GLU A 156 -7.98 -7.00 -7.21
N THR A 157 -7.19 -6.62 -6.21
CA THR A 157 -7.65 -5.82 -5.07
C THR A 157 -7.71 -4.30 -5.34
N HIS A 158 -7.15 -3.83 -6.48
CA HIS A 158 -7.28 -2.43 -6.89
C HIS A 158 -8.71 -2.11 -7.34
N ARG A 159 -9.31 -1.04 -6.79
CA ARG A 159 -10.70 -0.66 -7.09
C ARG A 159 -10.91 -0.28 -8.55
N GLY A 160 -11.46 -1.20 -9.30
CA GLY A 160 -11.73 -1.09 -10.74
C GLY A 160 -12.68 -2.18 -11.20
N GLY A 161 -12.63 -2.55 -12.48
CA GLY A 161 -13.40 -3.64 -13.06
C GLY A 161 -13.10 -5.01 -12.40
N ALA A 162 -11.89 -5.21 -11.92
CA ALA A 162 -11.50 -6.45 -11.24
C ALA A 162 -12.40 -6.81 -10.04
N TRP A 163 -13.01 -5.84 -9.39
CA TRP A 163 -13.96 -6.11 -8.31
C TRP A 163 -15.31 -6.63 -8.84
N GLU A 164 -15.72 -6.17 -10.01
CA GLU A 164 -16.92 -6.65 -10.70
C GLU A 164 -16.67 -8.08 -11.21
N ASP A 165 -15.51 -8.31 -11.86
CA ASP A 165 -15.11 -9.62 -12.37
C ASP A 165 -14.97 -10.68 -11.26
N ALA A 166 -14.45 -10.31 -10.08
CA ALA A 166 -14.30 -11.21 -8.95
C ALA A 166 -15.64 -11.76 -8.44
N GLN A 167 -16.73 -10.98 -8.52
CA GLN A 167 -18.05 -11.43 -8.10
C GLN A 167 -18.58 -12.59 -8.97
N GLU A 168 -18.17 -12.61 -10.23
CA GLU A 168 -18.60 -13.62 -11.22
C GLU A 168 -17.72 -14.87 -11.19
N THR A 169 -16.48 -14.75 -10.70
CA THR A 169 -15.47 -15.83 -10.76
C THR A 169 -15.34 -16.64 -9.47
N VAL A 170 -15.72 -16.09 -8.32
CA VAL A 170 -15.52 -16.75 -7.02
C VAL A 170 -16.62 -17.77 -6.75
N ASP A 171 -16.26 -19.03 -6.59
CA ASP A 171 -17.20 -20.13 -6.31
C ASP A 171 -18.02 -19.95 -5.03
N ARG A 172 -17.41 -19.30 -4.03
CA ARG A 172 -18.03 -19.09 -2.70
C ARG A 172 -17.85 -17.64 -2.29
N PRO A 173 -18.70 -16.75 -2.79
CA PRO A 173 -18.60 -15.33 -2.46
C PRO A 173 -18.84 -15.09 -0.96
N ALA A 174 -18.21 -14.06 -0.43
CA ALA A 174 -18.45 -13.59 0.93
C ALA A 174 -19.90 -13.09 1.06
N ASP A 175 -20.53 -13.45 2.16
CA ASP A 175 -21.91 -13.08 2.46
C ASP A 175 -21.94 -11.67 3.08
N PRO A 176 -22.57 -10.66 2.43
CA PRO A 176 -22.65 -9.31 2.98
C PRO A 176 -23.29 -9.22 4.37
N ASP A 177 -24.21 -10.12 4.69
CA ASP A 177 -24.89 -10.10 5.99
C ASP A 177 -24.01 -10.63 7.14
N ARG A 178 -22.91 -11.29 6.80
CA ARG A 178 -21.97 -11.91 7.75
C ARG A 178 -20.62 -11.24 7.83
N VAL A 179 -20.37 -10.16 7.07
CA VAL A 179 -19.11 -9.41 7.16
C VAL A 179 -19.06 -8.61 8.45
N GLU A 180 -17.86 -8.48 9.01
CA GLU A 180 -17.57 -7.61 10.13
C GLU A 180 -16.97 -6.29 9.63
N LEU A 181 -17.68 -5.19 9.86
CA LEU A 181 -17.25 -3.88 9.44
C LEU A 181 -16.42 -3.19 10.53
N PRO A 182 -15.33 -2.49 10.18
CA PRO A 182 -14.70 -1.56 11.10
C PRO A 182 -15.69 -0.52 11.65
N PRO A 183 -15.56 -0.09 12.92
CA PRO A 183 -16.56 0.75 13.60
C PRO A 183 -16.76 2.16 12.99
N TYR A 184 -15.83 2.60 12.16
CA TYR A 184 -15.91 3.86 11.43
C TYR A 184 -16.74 3.76 10.12
N TYR A 185 -17.26 2.58 9.79
CA TYR A 185 -18.25 2.42 8.73
C TYR A 185 -19.65 2.23 9.31
N PRO A 186 -20.69 2.86 8.73
CA PRO A 186 -22.06 2.59 9.11
C PRO A 186 -22.45 1.17 8.69
N ASP A 187 -23.29 0.54 9.51
CA ASP A 187 -23.90 -0.74 9.20
C ASP A 187 -25.04 -0.53 8.17
N HIS A 188 -24.68 -0.51 6.91
CA HIS A 188 -25.57 -0.24 5.80
C HIS A 188 -25.36 -1.29 4.69
N PRO A 189 -26.43 -1.78 4.00
CA PRO A 189 -26.33 -2.84 2.99
C PRO A 189 -25.30 -2.56 1.88
N VAL A 190 -25.15 -1.32 1.46
CA VAL A 190 -24.17 -0.93 0.44
C VAL A 190 -22.74 -1.07 0.96
N VAL A 191 -22.50 -0.72 2.23
CA VAL A 191 -21.18 -0.82 2.88
C VAL A 191 -20.81 -2.29 3.07
N ARG A 192 -21.74 -3.10 3.58
CA ARG A 192 -21.58 -4.55 3.74
C ARG A 192 -21.26 -5.22 2.42
N ARG A 193 -22.02 -4.88 1.36
CA ARG A 193 -21.77 -5.39 0.01
C ARG A 193 -20.38 -5.00 -0.50
N GLN A 194 -19.98 -3.75 -0.36
CA GLN A 194 -18.65 -3.33 -0.79
C GLN A 194 -17.54 -4.06 -0.04
N TRP A 195 -17.74 -4.36 1.25
CA TRP A 195 -16.79 -5.12 2.03
C TRP A 195 -16.71 -6.59 1.55
N ALA A 196 -17.85 -7.23 1.31
CA ALA A 196 -17.90 -8.58 0.74
C ALA A 196 -17.24 -8.64 -0.65
N GLU A 197 -17.53 -7.66 -1.52
CA GLU A 197 -16.87 -7.52 -2.82
C GLU A 197 -15.34 -7.44 -2.68
N TYR A 198 -14.83 -6.69 -1.72
CA TYR A 198 -13.40 -6.63 -1.43
C TYR A 198 -12.85 -8.01 -1.03
N LEU A 199 -13.51 -8.73 -0.13
CA LEU A 199 -13.08 -10.06 0.30
C LEU A 199 -13.06 -11.07 -0.87
N ASN A 200 -13.98 -10.95 -1.81
CA ASN A 200 -14.00 -11.80 -3.01
C ASN A 200 -12.76 -11.53 -3.91
N THR A 201 -12.30 -10.29 -4.00
CA THR A 201 -11.06 -9.99 -4.74
C THR A 201 -9.83 -10.66 -4.13
N LEU A 202 -9.83 -10.87 -2.81
CA LEU A 202 -8.75 -11.59 -2.13
C LEU A 202 -8.69 -13.06 -2.55
N SER A 203 -9.84 -13.70 -2.77
CA SER A 203 -9.89 -15.09 -3.23
C SER A 203 -9.30 -15.23 -4.64
N VAL A 204 -9.62 -14.28 -5.54
CA VAL A 204 -9.03 -14.25 -6.90
C VAL A 204 -7.51 -13.99 -6.86
N LEU A 205 -7.07 -13.07 -6.01
CA LEU A 205 -5.64 -12.82 -5.79
C LEU A 205 -4.93 -14.06 -5.26
N ASP A 206 -5.53 -14.76 -4.30
CA ASP A 206 -4.97 -15.95 -3.67
C ASP A 206 -4.74 -17.07 -4.69
N GLU A 207 -5.71 -17.33 -5.58
CA GLU A 207 -5.56 -18.29 -6.67
C GLU A 207 -4.41 -17.92 -7.61
N LYS A 208 -4.25 -16.63 -7.95
CA LYS A 208 -3.15 -16.16 -8.81
C LYS A 208 -1.80 -16.29 -8.14
N VAL A 209 -1.71 -15.97 -6.85
CA VAL A 209 -0.48 -16.20 -6.07
C VAL A 209 -0.17 -17.69 -6.02
N GLY A 210 -1.17 -18.52 -5.77
CA GLY A 210 -1.02 -19.97 -5.79
C GLY A 210 -0.47 -20.48 -7.11
N ALA A 211 -1.01 -20.02 -8.24
CA ALA A 211 -0.53 -20.43 -9.57
C ALA A 211 0.92 -20.02 -9.85
N VAL A 212 1.39 -18.87 -9.29
CA VAL A 212 2.81 -18.48 -9.37
C VAL A 212 3.68 -19.41 -8.54
N LEU A 213 3.25 -19.76 -7.33
CA LEU A 213 4.00 -20.66 -6.45
C LEU A 213 4.07 -22.08 -7.02
N ASP A 214 2.94 -22.60 -7.55
CA ASP A 214 2.89 -23.91 -8.22
C ASP A 214 3.80 -23.95 -9.47
N LEU A 215 3.88 -22.87 -10.22
CA LEU A 215 4.78 -22.75 -11.36
C LEU A 215 6.24 -22.74 -10.92
N LEU A 216 6.56 -22.01 -9.84
CA LEU A 216 7.91 -21.95 -9.26
C LEU A 216 8.37 -23.36 -8.84
N GLU A 217 7.50 -24.13 -8.15
CA GLU A 217 7.74 -25.51 -7.75
C GLU A 217 7.90 -26.42 -8.96
N LYS A 218 6.99 -26.35 -9.94
CA LYS A 218 7.02 -27.17 -11.16
C LYS A 218 8.32 -27.04 -11.95
N GLU A 219 8.92 -25.85 -11.95
CA GLU A 219 10.18 -25.57 -12.65
C GLU A 219 11.42 -25.80 -11.77
N GLY A 220 11.25 -26.30 -10.52
CA GLY A 220 12.34 -26.56 -9.57
C GLY A 220 13.09 -25.29 -9.12
N LEU A 221 12.45 -24.14 -9.21
CA LEU A 221 13.00 -22.85 -8.79
C LEU A 221 12.69 -22.52 -7.32
N ASP A 222 11.75 -23.24 -6.72
CA ASP A 222 11.29 -23.03 -5.33
C ASP A 222 12.37 -23.33 -4.31
N GLU A 223 13.23 -24.33 -4.55
CA GLU A 223 14.31 -24.74 -3.64
C GLU A 223 15.41 -23.68 -3.47
N ASN A 224 15.51 -22.71 -4.37
CA ASN A 224 16.56 -21.68 -4.34
C ASN A 224 16.02 -20.24 -4.48
N THR A 225 14.68 -20.04 -4.42
CA THR A 225 14.07 -18.72 -4.55
C THR A 225 13.42 -18.26 -3.27
N VAL A 226 13.93 -17.18 -2.69
CA VAL A 226 13.26 -16.46 -1.60
C VAL A 226 12.03 -15.74 -2.16
N VAL A 227 10.85 -16.03 -1.60
CA VAL A 227 9.59 -15.39 -1.99
C VAL A 227 9.18 -14.35 -0.96
N VAL A 228 8.83 -13.15 -1.42
CA VAL A 228 8.27 -12.06 -0.60
C VAL A 228 6.91 -11.68 -1.14
N PHE A 229 5.86 -11.90 -0.34
CA PHE A 229 4.52 -11.38 -0.63
C PHE A 229 4.26 -10.12 0.19
N MET A 230 3.78 -9.05 -0.46
CA MET A 230 3.41 -7.79 0.18
C MET A 230 2.38 -7.01 -0.65
N SER A 231 1.86 -5.92 -0.07
CA SER A 231 1.08 -4.93 -0.83
C SER A 231 1.79 -3.59 -0.91
N ASP A 232 1.43 -2.81 -1.91
CA ASP A 232 1.95 -1.44 -2.07
C ASP A 232 1.37 -0.46 -1.03
N HIS A 233 0.13 -0.60 -0.62
CA HIS A 233 -0.53 0.12 0.49
C HIS A 233 -1.83 -0.58 0.90
N GLY A 234 -2.57 0.00 1.87
CA GLY A 234 -3.81 -0.57 2.37
C GLY A 234 -4.99 -0.47 1.38
N ARG A 235 -6.09 -1.14 1.71
CA ARG A 235 -7.27 -1.39 0.88
C ARG A 235 -7.90 -0.15 0.25
N ALA A 236 -8.53 -0.34 -0.92
CA ALA A 236 -9.18 0.72 -1.72
C ALA A 236 -10.56 1.08 -1.16
N MET A 237 -10.60 1.57 0.07
CA MET A 237 -11.85 1.97 0.75
C MET A 237 -11.68 3.32 1.45
N VAL A 238 -12.80 3.93 1.86
CA VAL A 238 -12.80 5.16 2.66
C VAL A 238 -11.97 4.96 3.93
N ARG A 239 -11.21 5.96 4.34
CA ARG A 239 -10.33 5.95 5.51
C ARG A 239 -9.14 4.96 5.44
N ALA A 240 -8.90 4.30 4.31
CA ALA A 240 -7.74 3.45 4.08
C ALA A 240 -6.83 4.05 3.00
N LYS A 241 -7.03 3.74 1.71
CA LYS A 241 -6.25 4.34 0.62
C LYS A 241 -6.26 5.87 0.67
N GLN A 242 -5.09 6.50 0.67
CA GLN A 242 -4.82 7.93 0.79
C GLN A 242 -4.93 8.51 2.23
N TRP A 243 -5.15 7.71 3.27
CA TRP A 243 -5.11 8.20 4.65
C TRP A 243 -4.05 7.46 5.48
N PRO A 244 -3.26 8.18 6.30
CA PRO A 244 -2.10 7.61 6.99
C PRO A 244 -2.46 6.93 8.32
N TYR A 245 -3.60 6.23 8.36
CA TYR A 245 -4.01 5.31 9.43
C TYR A 245 -3.42 3.91 9.23
N ASP A 246 -3.52 3.02 10.22
CA ASP A 246 -3.13 1.61 10.04
C ASP A 246 -3.88 0.98 8.85
N SER A 247 -5.14 1.33 8.63
CA SER A 247 -5.94 0.84 7.50
C SER A 247 -5.36 1.19 6.11
N GLY A 248 -4.63 2.30 5.99
CA GLY A 248 -4.02 2.75 4.74
C GLY A 248 -2.53 2.44 4.62
N LEU A 249 -1.81 2.32 5.73
CA LEU A 249 -0.36 2.13 5.73
C LEU A 249 0.08 0.71 6.10
N ARG A 250 -0.71 -0.03 6.87
CA ARG A 250 -0.38 -1.39 7.26
C ARG A 250 -0.71 -2.36 6.14
N VAL A 251 0.29 -3.15 5.75
CA VAL A 251 0.22 -4.09 4.64
C VAL A 251 0.59 -5.51 5.09
N PRO A 252 0.11 -6.56 4.40
CA PRO A 252 0.64 -7.89 4.62
C PRO A 252 2.12 -7.92 4.23
N LEU A 253 2.92 -8.68 4.95
CA LEU A 253 4.28 -9.01 4.60
C LEU A 253 4.57 -10.44 5.04
N LEU A 254 4.78 -11.29 4.04
CA LEU A 254 5.16 -12.70 4.20
C LEU A 254 6.51 -12.89 3.51
N VAL A 255 7.42 -13.59 4.18
CA VAL A 255 8.72 -13.96 3.61
C VAL A 255 8.87 -15.47 3.73
N HIS A 256 9.03 -16.15 2.62
CA HIS A 256 9.34 -17.56 2.57
C HIS A 256 10.80 -17.73 2.13
N TRP A 257 11.56 -18.45 2.96
CA TRP A 257 12.94 -18.81 2.68
C TRP A 257 12.97 -20.26 2.24
N PRO A 258 13.57 -20.59 1.09
CA PRO A 258 13.55 -21.94 0.54
C PRO A 258 14.42 -22.89 1.36
N ASP A 259 14.07 -24.16 1.39
CA ASP A 259 14.79 -25.19 2.14
C ASP A 259 16.19 -25.50 1.54
N GLY A 260 16.38 -25.25 0.25
CA GLY A 260 17.66 -25.44 -0.45
C GLY A 260 18.71 -24.37 -0.12
N LEU A 261 18.38 -23.33 0.64
CA LEU A 261 19.30 -22.28 1.05
C LEU A 261 19.39 -22.17 2.57
N ASP A 262 20.59 -21.97 3.09
CA ASP A 262 20.79 -21.71 4.52
C ASP A 262 19.99 -20.49 4.98
N ALA A 263 19.09 -20.71 5.93
CA ALA A 263 18.27 -19.63 6.46
C ALA A 263 19.11 -18.58 7.21
N PRO A 264 18.94 -17.27 6.93
CA PRO A 264 19.77 -16.25 7.55
C PRO A 264 19.43 -16.06 9.04
N ALA A 265 20.41 -15.64 9.82
CA ALA A 265 20.20 -15.35 11.25
C ALA A 265 19.04 -14.37 11.45
N GLY A 266 18.09 -14.77 12.30
CA GLY A 266 16.89 -13.98 12.61
C GLY A 266 15.68 -14.26 11.72
N TYR A 267 15.77 -15.20 10.79
CA TYR A 267 14.66 -15.81 10.07
C TYR A 267 14.31 -17.18 10.71
N ARG A 268 13.05 -17.56 10.64
CA ARG A 268 12.57 -18.89 11.04
C ARG A 268 11.23 -19.18 10.34
N ASN A 269 11.14 -20.33 9.69
CA ASN A 269 9.90 -20.85 9.09
C ASN A 269 8.79 -20.95 10.15
N GLY A 270 7.56 -20.66 9.78
CA GLY A 270 6.38 -20.66 10.65
C GLY A 270 6.36 -19.57 11.72
N ALA A 271 7.32 -18.65 11.74
CA ALA A 271 7.38 -17.62 12.76
C ALA A 271 6.43 -16.46 12.46
N VAL A 272 5.75 -16.00 13.53
CA VAL A 272 4.97 -14.76 13.52
C VAL A 272 5.70 -13.71 14.34
N THR A 273 5.90 -12.53 13.79
CA THR A 273 6.58 -11.43 14.49
C THR A 273 5.76 -10.15 14.44
N ASP A 274 5.74 -9.43 15.57
CA ASP A 274 5.10 -8.14 15.71
C ASP A 274 6.08 -6.96 15.70
N ARG A 275 7.34 -7.21 15.30
CA ARG A 275 8.31 -6.13 15.15
C ARG A 275 7.85 -5.13 14.08
N LEU A 276 8.15 -3.85 14.30
CA LEU A 276 7.85 -2.83 13.30
C LEU A 276 8.76 -2.99 12.09
N VAL A 277 8.16 -2.98 10.91
CA VAL A 277 8.83 -3.04 9.61
C VAL A 277 8.30 -1.92 8.71
N SER A 278 9.17 -1.24 8.00
CA SER A 278 8.82 -0.41 6.85
C SER A 278 9.03 -1.22 5.57
N THR A 279 8.24 -1.04 4.53
CA THR A 279 8.52 -1.68 3.23
C THR A 279 9.87 -1.28 2.63
N LEU A 280 10.44 -0.15 3.06
CA LEU A 280 11.85 0.21 2.78
C LEU A 280 12.85 -0.86 3.30
N ASP A 281 12.48 -1.59 4.36
CA ASP A 281 13.32 -2.65 4.92
C ASP A 281 13.37 -3.89 4.01
N VAL A 282 12.30 -4.10 3.23
CA VAL A 282 12.26 -5.16 2.22
C VAL A 282 13.30 -4.88 1.14
N THR A 283 13.35 -3.64 0.64
CA THR A 283 14.36 -3.19 -0.34
C THR A 283 15.77 -3.36 0.20
N ALA A 284 16.04 -2.86 1.41
CA ALA A 284 17.36 -2.99 2.03
C ALA A 284 17.77 -4.45 2.26
N THR A 285 16.81 -5.32 2.58
CA THR A 285 17.02 -6.75 2.80
C THR A 285 17.30 -7.46 1.47
N THR A 286 16.59 -7.11 0.41
CA THR A 286 16.82 -7.65 -0.94
C THR A 286 18.22 -7.31 -1.44
N MET A 287 18.66 -6.06 -1.25
CA MET A 287 20.02 -5.65 -1.58
C MET A 287 21.07 -6.42 -0.77
N ALA A 288 20.83 -6.66 0.51
CA ALA A 288 21.75 -7.40 1.36
C ALA A 288 21.88 -8.89 0.95
N PHE A 289 20.79 -9.50 0.47
CA PHE A 289 20.83 -10.89 -0.03
C PHE A 289 21.47 -10.99 -1.42
N GLY A 290 21.40 -9.95 -2.22
CA GLY A 290 22.10 -9.87 -3.50
C GLY A 290 23.59 -9.61 -3.40
N ASP A 291 24.16 -9.54 -2.18
CA ASP A 291 25.54 -9.12 -1.94
C ASP A 291 25.89 -7.81 -2.66
N VAL A 292 24.88 -6.97 -2.83
CA VAL A 292 25.06 -5.66 -3.44
C VAL A 292 26.13 -4.89 -2.65
N PRO A 293 27.21 -4.44 -3.27
CA PRO A 293 28.20 -3.59 -2.60
C PRO A 293 27.47 -2.46 -1.91
N ARG A 294 27.76 -2.21 -0.62
CA ARG A 294 27.03 -1.17 0.14
C ARG A 294 26.94 0.09 -0.70
N PRO A 295 25.74 0.48 -1.16
CA PRO A 295 25.62 1.61 -2.04
C PRO A 295 26.12 2.85 -1.31
N GLN A 296 26.80 3.75 -2.01
CA GLN A 296 27.05 5.11 -1.49
C GLN A 296 25.75 5.82 -1.15
N GLN A 297 24.65 5.39 -1.76
CA GLN A 297 23.28 5.76 -1.44
C GLN A 297 22.90 5.22 -0.06
N LYS A 298 22.61 6.13 0.86
CA LYS A 298 22.06 5.78 2.18
C LYS A 298 20.59 5.38 2.03
N THR A 299 20.30 4.11 1.81
CA THR A 299 18.94 3.60 1.94
C THR A 299 18.41 3.88 3.34
N GLN A 300 17.11 4.19 3.45
CA GLN A 300 16.46 4.47 4.73
C GLN A 300 15.80 3.20 5.31
N GLY A 301 15.91 2.09 4.57
CA GLY A 301 15.55 0.76 5.01
C GLY A 301 16.58 0.16 5.98
N ARG A 302 16.17 -0.85 6.73
CA ARG A 302 17.01 -1.66 7.63
C ARG A 302 16.94 -3.11 7.19
N VAL A 303 18.07 -3.75 7.08
CA VAL A 303 18.12 -5.18 6.76
C VAL A 303 17.43 -5.99 7.86
N LEU A 304 16.53 -6.88 7.47
CA LEU A 304 15.69 -7.65 8.40
C LEU A 304 16.38 -8.90 8.93
N PHE A 305 17.27 -9.50 8.14
CA PHE A 305 17.88 -10.81 8.42
C PHE A 305 19.38 -10.82 8.05
N GLY A 306 20.09 -11.82 8.56
CA GLY A 306 21.47 -12.08 8.20
C GLY A 306 22.51 -11.21 8.92
N PRO A 307 23.79 -11.28 8.49
CA PRO A 307 24.90 -10.62 9.18
C PRO A 307 24.83 -9.09 9.12
N GLN A 308 24.16 -8.54 8.12
CA GLN A 308 23.96 -7.09 7.97
C GLN A 308 22.67 -6.57 8.67
N LYS A 309 21.98 -7.44 9.44
CA LYS A 309 20.73 -7.10 10.14
C LYS A 309 20.85 -5.81 10.94
N GLY A 310 19.98 -4.86 10.64
CA GLY A 310 19.86 -3.61 11.36
C GLY A 310 19.20 -3.75 12.74
N PRO A 311 19.35 -2.76 13.63
CA PRO A 311 18.63 -2.75 14.92
C PRO A 311 17.12 -2.70 14.67
N PRO A 312 16.31 -3.28 15.58
CA PRO A 312 14.84 -3.22 15.48
C PRO A 312 14.34 -1.77 15.34
N ARG A 313 13.30 -1.57 14.53
CA ARG A 313 12.63 -0.26 14.49
C ARG A 313 11.83 -0.04 15.76
N LEU A 314 12.00 1.13 16.34
CA LEU A 314 11.12 1.63 17.40
C LEU A 314 9.97 2.45 16.81
N TRP A 315 10.17 2.98 15.60
CA TRP A 315 9.28 3.90 14.90
C TRP A 315 9.22 3.58 13.41
N VAL A 316 8.02 3.70 12.85
CA VAL A 316 7.80 3.78 11.41
C VAL A 316 7.12 5.12 11.11
N PHE A 317 7.42 5.67 9.93
CA PHE A 317 6.96 6.98 9.49
C PHE A 317 6.25 6.85 8.15
N GLY A 318 5.32 7.75 7.91
CA GLY A 318 4.63 7.84 6.64
C GLY A 318 3.97 9.19 6.45
N GLY A 319 3.42 9.39 5.27
CA GLY A 319 2.73 10.63 4.96
C GLY A 319 1.85 10.53 3.73
N ARG A 320 0.97 11.52 3.62
CA ARG A 320 0.12 11.77 2.47
C ARG A 320 0.36 13.20 2.01
N ASP A 321 0.43 13.37 0.72
CA ASP A 321 0.45 14.67 0.05
C ASP A 321 -0.69 14.75 -0.98
N ARG A 322 -0.54 15.50 -2.08
CA ARG A 322 -1.59 15.59 -3.10
C ARG A 322 -1.96 14.22 -3.67
N GLY A 323 -3.26 13.95 -3.73
CA GLY A 323 -3.82 12.77 -4.39
C GLY A 323 -4.80 13.17 -5.49
N ASP A 324 -4.42 13.00 -6.76
CA ASP A 324 -5.14 13.51 -7.91
C ASP A 324 -5.40 15.04 -7.77
N GLU A 325 -6.67 15.51 -7.77
CA GLU A 325 -7.02 16.92 -7.54
C GLU A 325 -7.05 17.33 -6.06
N THR A 326 -6.90 16.39 -5.14
CA THR A 326 -7.01 16.64 -3.70
C THR A 326 -5.67 17.07 -3.12
N VAL A 327 -5.55 18.31 -2.71
CA VAL A 327 -4.33 18.83 -2.06
C VAL A 327 -4.44 18.64 -0.56
N ASP A 328 -3.46 17.93 0.00
CA ASP A 328 -3.36 17.69 1.43
C ASP A 328 -1.90 17.56 1.86
N ARG A 329 -1.65 17.60 3.15
CA ARG A 329 -0.39 17.23 3.76
C ARG A 329 -0.64 16.67 5.15
N MET A 330 -0.36 15.38 5.31
CA MET A 330 -0.43 14.68 6.58
C MET A 330 0.88 13.93 6.81
N ARG A 331 1.37 13.89 8.06
CA ARG A 331 2.54 13.11 8.44
C ARG A 331 2.23 12.30 9.68
N THR A 332 2.80 11.11 9.74
CA THR A 332 2.54 10.19 10.86
C THR A 332 3.82 9.52 11.35
N VAL A 333 3.85 9.28 12.64
CA VAL A 333 4.80 8.38 13.29
C VAL A 333 4.05 7.35 14.11
N ARG A 334 4.49 6.10 14.05
CA ARG A 334 3.91 4.98 14.77
C ARG A 334 4.98 4.22 15.55
N SER A 335 4.70 3.99 16.85
CA SER A 335 5.43 3.02 17.69
C SER A 335 4.72 1.66 17.66
N ARG A 336 5.15 0.70 18.52
CA ARG A 336 4.40 -0.57 18.68
C ARG A 336 2.99 -0.37 19.22
N ARG A 337 2.75 0.70 20.00
CA ARG A 337 1.48 0.93 20.70
C ARG A 337 0.75 2.19 20.25
N PHE A 338 1.45 3.28 19.97
CA PHE A 338 0.85 4.57 19.68
C PHE A 338 1.06 4.98 18.23
N ARG A 339 0.04 5.63 17.67
CA ARG A 339 0.14 6.39 16.41
C ARG A 339 -0.12 7.85 16.69
N TYR A 340 0.70 8.70 16.09
CA TYR A 340 0.50 10.14 16.05
C TYR A 340 0.42 10.59 14.59
N ILE A 341 -0.56 11.46 14.31
CA ILE A 341 -0.76 12.07 13.00
C ILE A 341 -0.77 13.58 13.17
N ARG A 342 -0.05 14.30 12.31
CA ARG A 342 -0.14 15.76 12.17
C ARG A 342 -0.81 16.11 10.86
N ASN A 343 -1.88 16.91 10.96
CA ASN A 343 -2.63 17.47 9.85
C ASN A 343 -2.13 18.90 9.63
N PHE A 344 -1.48 19.17 8.47
CA PHE A 344 -0.94 20.51 8.16
C PHE A 344 -1.99 21.45 7.53
N HIS A 345 -3.18 20.91 7.24
CA HIS A 345 -4.33 21.65 6.73
C HIS A 345 -5.58 21.28 7.55
N PRO A 346 -5.64 21.66 8.85
CA PRO A 346 -6.77 21.32 9.72
C PRO A 346 -8.08 21.99 9.26
N GLU A 347 -7.99 23.10 8.54
CA GLU A 347 -9.13 23.82 7.93
C GLU A 347 -9.80 23.04 6.77
N ARG A 348 -9.31 21.86 6.41
CA ARG A 348 -9.86 21.03 5.32
C ARG A 348 -10.49 19.77 5.87
N PRO A 349 -11.62 19.33 5.29
CA PRO A 349 -12.23 18.06 5.69
C PRO A 349 -11.33 16.85 5.35
N TYR A 350 -11.56 15.74 6.02
CA TYR A 350 -10.92 14.48 5.63
C TYR A 350 -11.36 14.03 4.23
N LEU A 351 -12.65 14.13 3.93
CA LEU A 351 -13.25 13.77 2.65
C LEU A 351 -13.35 14.98 1.73
N GLN A 352 -12.22 15.49 1.28
CA GLN A 352 -12.17 16.47 0.20
C GLN A 352 -12.66 15.86 -1.12
N THR A 353 -13.01 16.72 -2.07
CA THR A 353 -13.41 16.29 -3.42
C THR A 353 -12.30 15.42 -4.05
N ASN A 354 -12.65 14.19 -4.38
CA ASN A 354 -11.83 13.27 -5.15
C ASN A 354 -12.76 12.44 -6.06
N ARG A 355 -12.81 12.80 -7.33
CA ARG A 355 -13.76 12.22 -8.29
C ARG A 355 -13.56 10.74 -8.53
N TYR A 356 -12.31 10.26 -8.45
CA TYR A 356 -12.07 8.81 -8.52
C TYR A 356 -12.80 8.08 -7.38
N LYS A 357 -12.65 8.56 -6.13
CA LYS A 357 -13.32 7.94 -4.98
C LYS A 357 -14.85 8.09 -5.07
N GLN A 358 -15.32 9.26 -5.44
CA GLN A 358 -16.76 9.50 -5.63
C GLN A 358 -17.35 8.57 -6.72
N ALA A 359 -16.63 8.33 -7.81
CA ALA A 359 -17.07 7.41 -8.86
C ALA A 359 -16.99 5.92 -8.48
N ARG A 360 -16.05 5.53 -7.60
CA ARG A 360 -15.68 4.14 -7.37
C ARG A 360 -16.07 3.59 -5.99
N TYR A 361 -16.27 4.44 -4.96
CA TYR A 361 -16.51 4.01 -3.59
C TYR A 361 -17.98 4.21 -3.18
N PRO A 362 -18.85 3.18 -3.29
CA PRO A 362 -20.25 3.28 -2.89
C PRO A 362 -20.42 3.67 -1.41
N THR A 363 -19.55 3.17 -0.53
CA THR A 363 -19.54 3.52 0.90
C THR A 363 -19.47 5.03 1.13
N LEU A 364 -18.75 5.77 0.29
CA LEU A 364 -18.66 7.23 0.41
C LEU A 364 -20.03 7.89 0.31
N TRP A 365 -20.85 7.44 -0.64
CA TRP A 365 -22.20 7.97 -0.86
C TRP A 365 -23.17 7.58 0.25
N ALA A 366 -23.08 6.32 0.72
CA ALA A 366 -23.87 5.88 1.87
C ALA A 366 -23.55 6.71 3.12
N MET A 367 -22.27 6.97 3.39
CA MET A 367 -21.85 7.81 4.53
C MET A 367 -22.38 9.25 4.38
N LYS A 368 -22.29 9.85 3.20
CA LYS A 368 -22.81 11.20 2.94
C LYS A 368 -24.33 11.28 3.15
N LYS A 369 -25.07 10.32 2.61
CA LYS A 369 -26.54 10.27 2.77
C LYS A 369 -26.94 10.14 4.24
N LEU A 370 -26.37 9.19 4.96
CA LEU A 370 -26.63 8.98 6.38
C LEU A 370 -26.19 10.18 7.24
N HIS A 371 -25.15 10.89 6.83
CA HIS A 371 -24.74 12.14 7.50
C HIS A 371 -25.79 13.24 7.36
N THR A 372 -26.32 13.45 6.13
CA THR A 372 -27.38 14.42 5.86
C THR A 372 -28.68 14.09 6.63
N GLU A 373 -28.94 12.82 6.87
CA GLU A 373 -30.08 12.31 7.62
C GLU A 373 -29.86 12.30 9.14
N GLY A 374 -28.63 12.57 9.60
CA GLY A 374 -28.28 12.55 11.04
C GLY A 374 -28.21 11.14 11.64
N GLU A 375 -28.02 10.12 10.81
CA GLU A 375 -28.01 8.71 11.22
C GLU A 375 -26.61 8.15 11.55
N LEU A 376 -25.53 8.93 11.36
CA LEU A 376 -24.19 8.52 11.73
C LEU A 376 -23.90 8.80 13.21
N ASN A 377 -23.21 7.85 13.88
CA ASN A 377 -22.64 8.10 15.18
C ASN A 377 -21.39 9.01 15.08
N GLU A 378 -20.88 9.50 16.20
CA GLU A 378 -19.73 10.44 16.26
C GLU A 378 -18.48 9.90 15.55
N VAL A 379 -18.18 8.60 15.67
CA VAL A 379 -17.00 7.98 15.04
C VAL A 379 -17.13 8.01 13.51
N GLN A 380 -18.31 7.71 13.00
CA GLN A 380 -18.62 7.67 11.56
C GLN A 380 -18.70 9.08 10.98
N ALA A 381 -19.36 10.01 11.68
CA ALA A 381 -19.54 11.39 11.25
C ALA A 381 -18.25 12.19 11.20
N ARG A 382 -17.26 11.87 12.07
CA ARG A 382 -15.97 12.57 12.13
C ARG A 382 -15.29 12.69 10.77
N PHE A 383 -15.40 11.68 9.95
CA PHE A 383 -14.75 11.67 8.64
C PHE A 383 -15.42 12.59 7.60
N LEU A 384 -16.64 13.06 7.91
CA LEU A 384 -17.42 14.00 7.11
C LEU A 384 -17.40 15.43 7.69
N ALA A 385 -16.73 15.65 8.84
CA ALA A 385 -16.60 16.97 9.42
C ALA A 385 -15.88 17.94 8.46
N GLU A 386 -16.30 19.21 8.46
CA GLU A 386 -15.74 20.28 7.60
C GLU A 386 -14.30 20.60 7.94
N GLU A 387 -13.92 20.45 9.22
CA GLU A 387 -12.59 20.63 9.74
C GLU A 387 -12.11 19.36 10.45
N ARG A 388 -10.80 19.25 10.68
CA ARG A 388 -10.20 18.13 11.39
C ARG A 388 -9.18 18.64 12.41
N PRO A 389 -8.87 17.85 13.47
CA PRO A 389 -7.88 18.27 14.45
C PRO A 389 -6.50 18.44 13.79
N GLU A 390 -5.71 19.40 14.30
CA GLU A 390 -4.31 19.56 13.88
C GLU A 390 -3.49 18.33 14.23
N GLU A 391 -3.77 17.71 15.38
CA GLU A 391 -3.05 16.54 15.88
C GLU A 391 -4.00 15.41 16.26
N GLU A 392 -3.57 14.20 15.98
CA GLU A 392 -4.28 12.98 16.37
C GLU A 392 -3.31 12.04 17.08
N LEU A 393 -3.76 11.46 18.20
CA LEU A 393 -3.01 10.44 18.95
C LEU A 393 -3.92 9.26 19.25
N TYR A 394 -3.46 8.04 18.96
CA TYR A 394 -4.22 6.81 19.17
C TYR A 394 -3.42 5.78 19.95
N ASP A 395 -4.06 5.13 20.95
CA ASP A 395 -3.52 3.97 21.67
C ASP A 395 -4.00 2.66 21.02
N LEU A 396 -3.24 2.13 20.10
CA LEU A 396 -3.59 0.97 19.27
C LEU A 396 -3.74 -0.35 20.04
N ALA A 397 -3.33 -0.40 21.31
CA ALA A 397 -3.60 -1.54 22.18
C ALA A 397 -5.02 -1.53 22.75
N LYS A 398 -5.66 -0.36 22.81
CA LYS A 398 -7.02 -0.16 23.31
C LYS A 398 -8.01 0.14 22.18
N ASP A 399 -7.53 0.79 21.14
CA ASP A 399 -8.29 1.27 19.98
C ASP A 399 -7.56 0.90 18.69
N PRO A 400 -7.63 -0.36 18.23
CA PRO A 400 -6.96 -0.81 17.03
C PRO A 400 -7.52 -0.19 15.73
N HIS A 401 -8.68 0.45 15.82
CA HIS A 401 -9.35 1.11 14.70
C HIS A 401 -9.11 2.63 14.64
N GLU A 402 -8.35 3.20 15.59
CA GLU A 402 -7.99 4.63 15.59
C GLU A 402 -9.22 5.54 15.59
N THR A 403 -10.20 5.25 16.45
CA THR A 403 -11.49 5.95 16.53
C THR A 403 -11.55 7.01 17.63
N THR A 404 -10.69 6.93 18.63
CA THR A 404 -10.67 7.85 19.78
C THR A 404 -9.39 8.67 19.78
N ASN A 405 -9.47 9.95 19.35
CA ASN A 405 -8.34 10.85 19.41
C ASN A 405 -8.02 11.24 20.87
N LEU A 406 -6.79 10.99 21.30
CA LEU A 406 -6.28 11.25 22.64
C LEU A 406 -5.41 12.50 22.74
N ALA A 407 -5.28 13.29 21.66
CA ALA A 407 -4.38 14.45 21.61
C ALA A 407 -4.70 15.49 22.69
N ASP A 408 -5.97 15.70 23.01
CA ASP A 408 -6.42 16.65 24.05
C ASP A 408 -6.48 16.05 25.46
N SER A 409 -6.18 14.76 25.59
CA SER A 409 -6.24 14.07 26.89
C SER A 409 -5.01 14.38 27.74
N SER A 410 -5.22 14.98 28.92
CA SER A 410 -4.13 15.30 29.87
C SER A 410 -3.32 14.06 30.28
N ALA A 411 -3.95 12.89 30.31
CA ALA A 411 -3.30 11.63 30.69
C ALA A 411 -2.28 11.16 29.61
N TYR A 412 -2.34 11.68 28.39
CA TYR A 412 -1.49 11.26 27.26
C TYR A 412 -0.54 12.36 26.78
N GLN A 413 -0.47 13.54 27.42
CA GLN A 413 0.34 14.67 26.97
C GLN A 413 1.84 14.33 26.83
N ALA A 414 2.42 13.59 27.78
CA ALA A 414 3.82 13.18 27.69
C ALA A 414 4.09 12.26 26.48
N ILE A 415 3.14 11.41 26.11
CA ILE A 415 3.22 10.56 24.92
C ILE A 415 3.07 11.41 23.64
N LEU A 416 2.13 12.34 23.63
CA LEU A 416 1.92 13.27 22.52
C LEU A 416 3.20 14.06 22.23
N GLU A 417 3.81 14.66 23.24
CA GLU A 417 5.08 15.40 23.12
C GLU A 417 6.22 14.52 22.58
N GLN A 418 6.35 13.29 23.11
CA GLN A 418 7.34 12.35 22.62
C GLN A 418 7.14 12.03 21.14
N MET A 419 5.90 11.72 20.75
CA MET A 419 5.57 11.35 19.36
C MET A 419 5.76 12.55 18.42
N ARG A 420 5.34 13.74 18.83
CA ARG A 420 5.56 15.01 18.14
C ARG A 420 7.06 15.24 17.88
N GLY A 421 7.86 15.13 18.92
CA GLY A 421 9.32 15.29 18.81
C GLY A 421 9.99 14.26 17.89
N ARG A 422 9.47 13.03 17.85
CA ARG A 422 9.96 11.99 16.92
C ARG A 422 9.59 12.29 15.47
N LEU A 423 8.38 12.78 15.24
CA LEU A 423 7.97 13.21 13.90
C LEU A 423 8.83 14.40 13.43
N ASP A 424 9.03 15.41 14.26
CA ASP A 424 9.85 16.59 13.92
C ASP A 424 11.30 16.22 13.62
N GLN A 425 11.87 15.30 14.38
CA GLN A 425 13.22 14.79 14.11
C GLN A 425 13.31 14.11 12.74
N TRP A 426 12.29 13.30 12.40
CA TRP A 426 12.24 12.64 11.10
C TRP A 426 12.07 13.63 9.95
N LEU A 427 11.14 14.62 10.07
CA LEU A 427 10.93 15.66 9.06
C LEU A 427 12.22 16.44 8.76
N ARG A 428 12.94 16.87 9.80
CA ARG A 428 14.25 17.54 9.63
C ARG A 428 15.26 16.64 8.94
N ARG A 429 15.29 15.34 9.30
CA ARG A 429 16.25 14.38 8.72
C ARG A 429 16.03 14.13 7.23
N ILE A 430 14.78 14.16 6.77
CA ILE A 430 14.44 13.90 5.35
C ILE A 430 14.28 15.21 4.54
N GLY A 431 14.42 16.37 5.16
CA GLY A 431 14.28 17.68 4.49
C GLY A 431 12.83 18.09 4.20
N ASP A 432 11.84 17.51 4.92
CA ASP A 432 10.41 17.77 4.71
C ASP A 432 9.83 18.72 5.76
N THR A 433 10.53 19.81 6.04
CA THR A 433 10.11 20.81 7.04
C THR A 433 9.23 21.91 6.45
N ASP A 434 9.58 22.39 5.26
CA ASP A 434 8.90 23.50 4.59
C ASP A 434 8.80 23.23 3.07
N PRO A 435 7.94 22.28 2.63
CA PRO A 435 7.78 21.99 1.22
C PRO A 435 7.11 23.17 0.51
N ALA A 436 7.53 23.42 -0.73
CA ALA A 436 6.87 24.39 -1.59
C ALA A 436 5.38 24.05 -1.76
N PRO A 437 4.49 25.04 -1.81
CA PRO A 437 3.08 24.83 -2.13
C PRO A 437 2.92 24.10 -3.46
N VAL A 438 1.91 23.24 -3.55
CA VAL A 438 1.58 22.57 -4.81
C VAL A 438 1.21 23.62 -5.86
N ASP A 439 1.82 23.57 -7.05
CA ASP A 439 1.54 24.49 -8.15
C ASP A 439 0.05 24.44 -8.52
N SER A 440 -0.57 25.62 -8.56
CA SER A 440 -1.99 25.77 -8.91
C SER A 440 -2.32 25.26 -10.33
N ALA A 441 -1.35 25.30 -11.26
CA ALA A 441 -1.51 24.78 -12.61
C ALA A 441 -1.64 23.25 -12.59
N VAL A 442 -0.85 22.58 -11.75
CA VAL A 442 -0.93 21.11 -11.53
C VAL A 442 -2.29 20.74 -10.95
N VAL A 443 -2.73 21.46 -9.91
CA VAL A 443 -4.05 21.20 -9.29
C VAL A 443 -5.18 21.37 -10.31
N ARG A 444 -5.14 22.43 -11.10
CA ARG A 444 -6.14 22.70 -12.16
C ARG A 444 -6.17 21.60 -13.20
N HIS A 445 -4.99 21.19 -13.68
CA HIS A 445 -4.87 20.09 -14.64
C HIS A 445 -5.52 18.80 -14.13
N TYR A 446 -5.19 18.39 -12.88
CA TYR A 446 -5.79 17.19 -12.31
C TYR A 446 -7.29 17.33 -12.08
N ARG A 447 -7.77 18.50 -11.67
CA ARG A 447 -9.22 18.79 -11.56
C ARG A 447 -9.94 18.60 -12.90
N GLU A 448 -9.42 19.15 -13.97
CA GLU A 448 -9.98 19.01 -15.31
C GLU A 448 -9.89 17.56 -15.81
N ARG A 449 -8.76 16.89 -15.60
CA ARG A 449 -8.58 15.48 -15.95
C ARG A 449 -9.57 14.58 -15.24
N MET A 450 -9.69 14.71 -13.92
CA MET A 450 -10.60 13.88 -13.13
C MET A 450 -12.06 14.18 -13.44
N GLN A 451 -12.39 15.43 -13.78
CA GLN A 451 -13.72 15.79 -14.30
C GLN A 451 -14.01 15.07 -15.62
N ARG A 452 -13.07 15.07 -16.58
CA ARG A 452 -13.26 14.34 -17.85
C ARG A 452 -13.41 12.83 -17.66
N LEU A 453 -12.64 12.22 -16.73
CA LEU A 453 -12.64 10.77 -16.53
C LEU A 453 -13.83 10.25 -15.71
N PHE A 454 -14.30 11.03 -14.75
CA PHE A 454 -15.22 10.55 -13.73
C PHE A 454 -16.43 11.46 -13.49
N GLY A 455 -16.47 12.68 -14.06
CA GLY A 455 -17.51 13.67 -13.77
C GLY A 455 -18.92 13.15 -13.99
N GLU A 456 -19.19 12.56 -15.15
CA GLU A 456 -20.52 12.00 -15.47
C GLU A 456 -20.93 10.90 -14.46
N ARG A 457 -20.01 9.99 -14.13
CA ARG A 457 -20.29 8.92 -13.17
C ARG A 457 -20.53 9.44 -11.75
N VAL A 458 -19.85 10.51 -11.37
CA VAL A 458 -20.07 11.18 -10.08
C VAL A 458 -21.48 11.77 -10.02
N GLU A 459 -21.93 12.47 -11.09
CA GLU A 459 -23.27 13.01 -11.17
C GLU A 459 -24.35 11.91 -11.11
N GLN A 460 -24.20 10.85 -11.89
CA GLN A 460 -25.09 9.68 -11.84
C GLN A 460 -25.18 9.07 -10.43
N ARG A 461 -24.06 9.01 -9.71
CA ARG A 461 -24.04 8.53 -8.32
C ARG A 461 -24.75 9.48 -7.38
N ARG A 462 -24.48 10.79 -7.51
CA ARG A 462 -25.13 11.83 -6.70
C ARG A 462 -26.66 11.79 -6.85
N GLU A 463 -27.15 11.75 -8.09
CA GLU A 463 -28.59 11.63 -8.39
C GLU A 463 -29.21 10.37 -7.81
N ARG A 464 -28.53 9.22 -7.96
CA ARG A 464 -28.99 7.95 -7.40
C ARG A 464 -29.15 7.99 -5.87
N TRP A 465 -28.33 8.78 -5.18
CA TRP A 465 -28.36 8.92 -3.73
C TRP A 465 -29.19 10.13 -3.25
N ASP A 466 -29.81 10.87 -4.17
CA ASP A 466 -30.61 12.06 -3.87
C ASP A 466 -29.84 13.04 -2.96
N LEU A 467 -28.63 13.40 -3.37
CA LEU A 467 -27.76 14.34 -2.66
C LEU A 467 -27.66 15.67 -3.41
N PRO A 468 -27.53 16.82 -2.71
CA PRO A 468 -27.45 18.14 -3.32
C PRO A 468 -26.21 18.31 -4.22
N ALA A 469 -26.26 19.25 -5.16
CA ALA A 469 -25.24 19.46 -6.19
C ALA A 469 -23.86 19.86 -5.65
N ASN A 470 -23.80 20.39 -4.44
CA ASN A 470 -22.56 20.93 -3.83
C ASN A 470 -21.85 19.94 -2.89
N GLU A 471 -22.31 18.72 -2.80
CA GLU A 471 -21.71 17.63 -2.06
C GLU A 471 -21.09 16.59 -3.03
#